data_953d2752bacb55c2a46a390ec4c1e188
#
_entry.id   953d2752bacb55c2a46a390ec4c1e188
#
_cell.length_a   1.000
_cell.length_b   1.000
_cell.length_c   1.000
_cell.angle_alpha   90.00
_cell.angle_beta   90.00
_cell.angle_gamma   90.00
#
_symmetry.space_group_name_H-M   'P 1'
#
loop_
_entity.id
_entity.type
_entity.pdbx_description
1 polymer ?
#
loop_
_entity_poly.entity_id
_entity_poly.type
_entity_poly.pdbx_seq_one_letter_code
_entity_poly.pdbx_strand_id
1 'polypeptide(L)'
;EAQDWTSMLYRMYNMWAERHGYTVKLMDYLDGDEAGIKSATIMIEGENAYGFLKSENGIHRLVRISPFDASGRRHTSFAAVEVMPEITEDSEIELRDEDIKMDVYRSSGAGGQKVNKTSSAVRLTHIPTGIVVSSQVERSHFQNLENCKNMLRARLAEIKEREHLEKISDIKGVQLKIEWGSQIRSYVFMPYTLAKDHRTGFENGNIQAVMDGDIDGFINAYLSKHLAVNDVSRGMTSAASLSSIRPSITRRYACGCGWVCTPLSPAA
;
A
#
# COMPACT_ATOMS: atom_id res chain seq x y z
N GLU A 1 25.79 -4.87 -7.76
CA GLU A 1 25.70 -4.81 -6.30
C GLU A 1 24.28 -4.52 -5.80
N ALA A 2 23.61 -3.44 -6.25
CA ALA A 2 22.29 -3.09 -5.75
C ALA A 2 21.22 -4.13 -6.13
N GLN A 3 21.31 -4.72 -7.34
CA GLN A 3 20.40 -5.78 -7.79
C GLN A 3 20.61 -7.08 -6.99
N ASP A 4 21.84 -7.40 -6.63
CA ASP A 4 22.16 -8.54 -5.77
C ASP A 4 21.65 -8.29 -4.33
N TRP A 5 21.79 -7.06 -3.82
CA TRP A 5 21.20 -6.67 -2.54
C TRP A 5 19.67 -6.85 -2.52
N THR A 6 18.99 -6.44 -3.59
CA THR A 6 17.55 -6.68 -3.74
C THR A 6 17.20 -8.17 -3.67
N SER A 7 17.99 -9.03 -4.32
CA SER A 7 17.82 -10.49 -4.24
C SER A 7 17.98 -11.03 -2.82
N MET A 8 18.97 -10.53 -2.08
CA MET A 8 19.18 -10.91 -0.68
C MET A 8 18.00 -10.51 0.21
N LEU A 9 17.47 -9.30 0.05
CA LEU A 9 16.27 -8.84 0.77
C LEU A 9 15.05 -9.67 0.40
N TYR A 10 14.84 -9.93 -0.88
CA TYR A 10 13.75 -10.79 -1.36
C TYR A 10 13.79 -12.15 -0.68
N ARG A 11 14.96 -12.81 -0.63
CA ARG A 11 15.13 -14.08 0.07
C ARG A 11 14.83 -13.94 1.56
N MET A 12 15.35 -12.92 2.23
CA MET A 12 15.16 -12.68 3.66
C MET A 12 13.67 -12.60 4.03
N TYR A 13 12.89 -11.85 3.26
CA TYR A 13 11.46 -11.71 3.54
C TYR A 13 10.65 -12.97 3.22
N ASN A 14 11.01 -13.70 2.17
CA ASN A 14 10.39 -15.01 1.90
C ASN A 14 10.62 -15.97 3.07
N MET A 15 11.84 -16.07 3.59
CA MET A 15 12.18 -16.93 4.73
C MET A 15 11.46 -16.48 6.01
N TRP A 16 11.32 -15.17 6.23
CA TRP A 16 10.54 -14.66 7.34
C TRP A 16 9.05 -15.05 7.22
N ALA A 17 8.46 -14.89 6.05
CA ALA A 17 7.07 -15.25 5.81
C ALA A 17 6.81 -16.75 6.00
N GLU A 18 7.70 -17.60 5.49
CA GLU A 18 7.65 -19.06 5.68
C GLU A 18 7.70 -19.45 7.15
N ARG A 19 8.58 -18.84 7.95
CA ARG A 19 8.68 -19.08 9.40
C ARG A 19 7.41 -18.76 10.14
N HIS A 20 6.67 -17.74 9.68
CA HIS A 20 5.39 -17.34 10.28
C HIS A 20 4.18 -18.09 9.70
N GLY A 21 4.41 -19.03 8.78
CA GLY A 21 3.36 -19.80 8.14
C GLY A 21 2.49 -18.95 7.19
N TYR A 22 3.03 -17.84 6.68
CA TYR A 22 2.34 -17.00 5.72
C TYR A 22 2.46 -17.55 4.31
N THR A 23 1.42 -17.31 3.50
CA THR A 23 1.44 -17.68 2.09
C THR A 23 2.09 -16.55 1.29
N VAL A 24 3.11 -16.89 0.49
CA VAL A 24 3.79 -15.94 -0.39
C VAL A 24 3.43 -16.22 -1.83
N LYS A 25 2.97 -15.20 -2.54
CA LYS A 25 2.68 -15.25 -3.98
C LYS A 25 3.56 -14.23 -4.71
N LEU A 26 4.25 -14.68 -5.73
CA LEU A 26 5.01 -13.81 -6.62
C LEU A 26 4.04 -13.12 -7.58
N MET A 27 4.01 -11.78 -7.57
CA MET A 27 3.13 -11.00 -8.43
C MET A 27 3.88 -10.46 -9.65
N ASP A 28 5.10 -9.97 -9.44
CA ASP A 28 5.95 -9.45 -10.50
C ASP A 28 7.42 -9.69 -10.16
N TYR A 29 8.22 -9.95 -11.17
CA TYR A 29 9.63 -10.23 -11.00
C TYR A 29 10.42 -9.80 -12.23
N LEU A 30 11.34 -8.89 -12.05
CA LEU A 30 12.20 -8.40 -13.11
C LEU A 30 13.66 -8.72 -12.78
N ASP A 31 14.25 -9.59 -13.59
CA ASP A 31 15.66 -9.97 -13.47
C ASP A 31 16.58 -8.76 -13.63
N GLY A 32 17.74 -8.83 -12.97
CA GLY A 32 18.83 -7.90 -13.18
C GLY A 32 19.53 -8.14 -14.52
N ASP A 33 20.18 -7.11 -15.02
CA ASP A 33 20.85 -7.19 -16.33
C ASP A 33 22.06 -8.15 -16.34
N GLU A 34 22.78 -8.27 -15.22
CA GLU A 34 23.96 -9.15 -15.08
C GLU A 34 23.80 -10.14 -13.91
N ALA A 35 23.23 -9.71 -12.80
CA ALA A 35 22.99 -10.54 -11.61
C ALA A 35 21.97 -9.93 -10.67
N GLY A 36 21.26 -10.77 -9.92
CA GLY A 36 20.29 -10.34 -8.92
C GLY A 36 18.94 -9.93 -9.52
N ILE A 37 18.19 -9.10 -8.79
CA ILE A 37 16.82 -8.70 -9.11
C ILE A 37 16.77 -7.19 -9.25
N LYS A 38 16.18 -6.69 -10.35
CA LYS A 38 15.94 -5.26 -10.55
C LYS A 38 14.74 -4.78 -9.75
N SER A 39 13.67 -5.54 -9.75
CA SER A 39 12.50 -5.33 -8.91
C SER A 39 11.74 -6.62 -8.69
N ALA A 40 11.12 -6.78 -7.54
CA ALA A 40 10.22 -7.89 -7.27
C ALA A 40 9.03 -7.40 -6.45
N THR A 41 7.84 -7.87 -6.79
CA THR A 41 6.61 -7.63 -6.06
C THR A 41 6.07 -8.96 -5.57
N ILE A 42 5.93 -9.11 -4.26
CA ILE A 42 5.35 -10.29 -3.63
C ILE A 42 4.12 -9.92 -2.83
N MET A 43 3.14 -10.79 -2.82
CA MET A 43 1.99 -10.73 -1.95
C MET A 43 2.21 -11.71 -0.79
N ILE A 44 2.13 -11.22 0.44
CA ILE A 44 2.23 -12.02 1.65
C ILE A 44 0.87 -12.02 2.33
N GLU A 45 0.25 -13.20 2.38
CA GLU A 45 -1.07 -13.39 2.98
C GLU A 45 -0.92 -14.06 4.35
N GLY A 46 -1.46 -13.41 5.38
CA GLY A 46 -1.45 -13.95 6.73
C GLY A 46 -2.06 -13.00 7.74
N GLU A 47 -2.31 -13.51 8.93
CA GLU A 47 -2.89 -12.72 10.02
C GLU A 47 -1.93 -11.62 10.47
N ASN A 48 -2.40 -10.36 10.44
CA ASN A 48 -1.61 -9.17 10.81
C ASN A 48 -0.32 -8.95 9.99
N ALA A 49 -0.14 -9.60 8.83
CA ALA A 49 1.07 -9.48 8.01
C ALA A 49 1.44 -8.03 7.71
N TYR A 50 0.48 -7.20 7.27
CA TYR A 50 0.70 -5.78 7.05
C TYR A 50 1.12 -5.04 8.33
N GLY A 51 0.50 -5.36 9.47
CA GLY A 51 0.81 -4.74 10.76
C GLY A 51 2.28 -4.92 11.16
N PHE A 52 2.86 -6.07 10.90
CA PHE A 52 4.28 -6.37 11.13
C PHE A 52 5.16 -5.72 10.06
N LEU A 53 4.87 -5.98 8.80
CA LEU A 53 5.73 -5.59 7.68
C LEU A 53 5.78 -4.10 7.40
N LYS A 54 4.76 -3.31 7.78
CA LYS A 54 4.80 -1.84 7.66
C LYS A 54 6.03 -1.22 8.36
N SER A 55 6.59 -1.91 9.36
CA SER A 55 7.83 -1.48 10.04
C SER A 55 9.06 -1.57 9.13
N GLU A 56 9.01 -2.37 8.06
CA GLU A 56 10.10 -2.61 7.12
C GLU A 56 10.09 -1.65 5.92
N ASN A 57 9.07 -0.79 5.84
CA ASN A 57 8.94 0.18 4.76
C ASN A 57 10.04 1.24 4.83
N GLY A 58 10.86 1.36 3.79
CA GLY A 58 11.92 2.36 3.67
C GLY A 58 13.18 1.84 2.99
N ILE A 59 14.30 2.53 3.23
CA ILE A 59 15.57 2.27 2.57
C ILE A 59 16.46 1.38 3.44
N HIS A 60 16.95 0.28 2.85
CA HIS A 60 17.86 -0.67 3.46
C HIS A 60 19.25 -0.51 2.86
N ARG A 61 20.25 -0.32 3.72
CA ARG A 61 21.64 -0.10 3.35
C ARG A 61 22.49 -1.35 3.60
N LEU A 62 23.18 -1.84 2.57
CA LEU A 62 24.18 -2.90 2.67
C LEU A 62 25.58 -2.31 2.65
N VAL A 63 26.46 -2.83 3.50
CA VAL A 63 27.89 -2.54 3.50
C VAL A 63 28.66 -3.85 3.55
N ARG A 64 29.34 -4.22 2.45
CA ARG A 64 30.14 -5.44 2.34
C ARG A 64 31.32 -5.27 1.38
N ILE A 65 32.21 -6.25 1.34
CA ILE A 65 33.15 -6.40 0.22
C ILE A 65 32.34 -6.89 -0.97
N SER A 66 32.47 -6.21 -2.11
CA SER A 66 31.75 -6.59 -3.32
C SER A 66 32.30 -7.90 -3.90
N PRO A 67 31.44 -8.91 -4.16
CA PRO A 67 31.84 -10.09 -4.90
C PRO A 67 32.09 -9.80 -6.39
N PHE A 68 31.66 -8.64 -6.89
CA PHE A 68 31.80 -8.21 -8.28
C PHE A 68 33.02 -7.31 -8.50
N ASP A 69 33.69 -6.87 -7.45
CA ASP A 69 34.91 -6.03 -7.54
C ASP A 69 36.15 -6.87 -7.32
N ALA A 70 36.91 -7.11 -8.38
CA ALA A 70 38.16 -7.82 -8.34
C ALA A 70 39.20 -7.19 -7.38
N SER A 71 39.05 -5.90 -7.05
CA SER A 71 39.93 -5.19 -6.10
C SER A 71 39.55 -5.47 -4.63
N GLY A 72 38.46 -6.19 -4.35
CA GLY A 72 38.01 -6.51 -3.00
C GLY A 72 37.67 -5.30 -2.13
N ARG A 73 37.26 -4.19 -2.75
CA ARG A 73 36.89 -2.96 -2.03
C ARG A 73 35.54 -3.10 -1.34
N ARG A 74 35.39 -2.33 -0.29
CA ARG A 74 34.12 -2.22 0.44
C ARG A 74 33.17 -1.30 -0.33
N HIS A 75 31.99 -1.83 -0.66
CA HIS A 75 30.92 -1.10 -1.34
C HIS A 75 29.72 -0.89 -0.43
N THR A 76 28.97 0.13 -0.73
CA THR A 76 27.69 0.42 -0.07
C THR A 76 26.58 0.42 -1.13
N SER A 77 25.55 -0.39 -0.89
CA SER A 77 24.39 -0.50 -1.79
C SER A 77 23.12 -0.17 -1.03
N PHE A 78 22.14 0.36 -1.74
CA PHE A 78 20.84 0.70 -1.20
C PHE A 78 19.75 -0.02 -1.99
N ALA A 79 18.72 -0.46 -1.26
CA ALA A 79 17.49 -0.97 -1.85
C ALA A 79 16.30 -0.38 -1.07
N ALA A 80 15.24 -0.02 -1.79
CA ALA A 80 14.01 0.43 -1.19
C ALA A 80 13.03 -0.75 -1.05
N VAL A 81 12.39 -0.83 0.10
CA VAL A 81 11.31 -1.77 0.39
C VAL A 81 10.04 -0.94 0.58
N GLU A 82 9.02 -1.21 -0.21
CA GLU A 82 7.72 -0.56 -0.11
C GLU A 82 6.69 -1.59 0.33
N VAL A 83 5.94 -1.27 1.37
CA VAL A 83 4.92 -2.17 1.95
C VAL A 83 3.57 -1.48 1.87
N MET A 84 2.62 -2.11 1.19
CA MET A 84 1.26 -1.60 1.04
C MET A 84 0.25 -2.67 1.43
N PRO A 85 -0.88 -2.29 2.05
CA PRO A 85 -1.98 -3.22 2.26
C PRO A 85 -2.64 -3.55 0.93
N GLU A 86 -3.11 -4.79 0.78
CA GLU A 86 -4.05 -5.11 -0.29
C GLU A 86 -5.38 -4.42 0.01
N ILE A 87 -5.82 -3.59 -0.91
CA ILE A 87 -7.12 -2.98 -0.82
C ILE A 87 -8.02 -3.76 -1.77
N THR A 88 -8.77 -4.71 -1.21
CA THR A 88 -9.81 -5.42 -1.96
C THR A 88 -10.90 -4.42 -2.31
N GLU A 89 -11.07 -4.17 -3.60
CA GLU A 89 -12.22 -3.43 -4.09
C GLU A 89 -13.48 -4.30 -4.02
N ASP A 90 -14.16 -4.27 -2.88
CA ASP A 90 -15.56 -4.65 -2.83
C ASP A 90 -16.36 -3.51 -3.46
N SER A 91 -16.57 -3.57 -4.77
CA SER A 91 -17.34 -2.51 -5.36
C SER A 91 -18.02 -2.81 -6.68
N GLU A 92 -19.02 -3.59 -6.63
CA GLU A 92 -20.20 -3.25 -7.43
C GLU A 92 -20.82 -2.01 -6.78
N ILE A 93 -20.87 -0.89 -7.50
CA ILE A 93 -21.57 0.30 -7.05
C ILE A 93 -23.06 0.01 -7.13
N GLU A 94 -23.60 -0.48 -6.02
CA GLU A 94 -25.02 -0.72 -5.89
C GLU A 94 -25.73 0.62 -5.73
N LEU A 95 -26.50 1.02 -6.76
CA LEU A 95 -27.36 2.19 -6.69
C LEU A 95 -28.67 1.78 -6.03
N ARG A 96 -28.86 2.18 -4.79
CA ARG A 96 -30.14 2.00 -4.09
C ARG A 96 -31.12 3.06 -4.58
N ASP A 97 -32.34 2.64 -4.90
CA ASP A 97 -33.37 3.56 -5.38
C ASP A 97 -33.74 4.61 -4.29
N GLU A 98 -33.49 4.29 -3.01
CA GLU A 98 -33.69 5.22 -1.86
C GLU A 98 -32.71 6.40 -1.87
N ASP A 99 -31.51 6.22 -2.43
CA ASP A 99 -30.45 7.23 -2.50
C ASP A 99 -30.56 8.11 -3.76
N ILE A 100 -31.55 7.84 -4.61
CA ILE A 100 -31.71 8.51 -5.89
C ILE A 100 -33.00 9.34 -5.88
N LYS A 101 -32.86 10.65 -6.02
CA LYS A 101 -33.98 11.51 -6.33
C LYS A 101 -34.10 11.65 -7.84
N MET A 102 -35.26 11.29 -8.38
CA MET A 102 -35.57 11.40 -9.80
C MET A 102 -36.49 12.57 -10.06
N ASP A 103 -36.07 13.47 -10.95
CA ASP A 103 -36.87 14.57 -11.48
C ASP A 103 -37.08 14.41 -13.00
N VAL A 104 -38.32 14.48 -13.44
CA VAL A 104 -38.69 14.39 -14.86
C VAL A 104 -39.08 15.75 -15.36
N TYR A 105 -38.49 16.17 -16.46
CA TYR A 105 -38.77 17.50 -17.03
C TYR A 105 -38.94 17.46 -18.55
N ARG A 106 -39.41 18.54 -19.12
CA ARG A 106 -39.57 18.66 -20.59
C ARG A 106 -38.20 18.95 -21.21
N SER A 107 -37.84 18.15 -22.23
CA SER A 107 -36.62 18.40 -22.99
C SER A 107 -36.71 19.76 -23.69
N SER A 108 -35.66 20.56 -23.56
CA SER A 108 -35.52 21.84 -24.28
C SER A 108 -34.52 21.64 -25.43
N GLY A 109 -34.96 21.83 -26.68
CA GLY A 109 -34.11 21.74 -27.87
C GLY A 109 -34.84 22.17 -29.13
N ALA A 110 -34.09 22.40 -30.22
CA ALA A 110 -34.61 22.73 -31.54
C ALA A 110 -35.27 21.53 -32.21
N GLY A 111 -36.38 21.07 -31.66
CA GLY A 111 -37.19 19.98 -32.18
C GLY A 111 -38.65 20.41 -32.29
N GLY A 112 -39.36 19.94 -33.34
CA GLY A 112 -40.72 20.37 -33.66
C GLY A 112 -41.75 20.18 -32.52
N GLN A 113 -43.00 20.61 -32.71
CA GLN A 113 -44.09 20.70 -31.70
C GLN A 113 -44.28 19.44 -30.82
N LYS A 114 -43.81 18.26 -31.22
CA LYS A 114 -43.95 17.02 -30.47
C LYS A 114 -42.90 16.84 -29.36
N VAL A 115 -41.69 17.43 -29.51
CA VAL A 115 -40.60 17.37 -28.53
C VAL A 115 -40.93 18.21 -27.28
N ASN A 116 -41.62 19.31 -27.46
CA ASN A 116 -41.99 20.21 -26.36
C ASN A 116 -43.22 19.78 -25.56
N LYS A 117 -43.92 18.68 -25.98
CA LYS A 117 -45.12 18.17 -25.29
C LYS A 117 -44.88 16.96 -24.40
N THR A 118 -43.79 16.24 -24.59
CA THR A 118 -43.49 15.03 -23.82
C THR A 118 -42.40 15.29 -22.81
N SER A 119 -42.65 14.97 -21.54
CA SER A 119 -41.64 15.01 -20.47
C SER A 119 -40.80 13.74 -20.52
N SER A 120 -39.82 13.69 -21.44
CA SER A 120 -38.94 12.53 -21.64
C SER A 120 -37.57 12.72 -21.02
N ALA A 121 -37.18 13.93 -20.64
CA ALA A 121 -35.90 14.21 -20.01
C ALA A 121 -35.93 13.81 -18.54
N VAL A 122 -34.87 13.13 -18.11
CA VAL A 122 -34.67 12.62 -16.75
C VAL A 122 -33.46 13.29 -16.11
N ARG A 123 -33.60 13.68 -14.86
CA ARG A 123 -32.50 14.10 -13.99
C ARG A 123 -32.47 13.20 -12.76
N LEU A 124 -31.32 12.64 -12.46
CA LEU A 124 -31.09 11.90 -11.23
C LEU A 124 -30.14 12.69 -10.33
N THR A 125 -30.49 12.77 -9.07
CA THR A 125 -29.63 13.35 -8.03
C THR A 125 -29.35 12.27 -7.02
N HIS A 126 -28.07 11.95 -6.83
CA HIS A 126 -27.63 11.03 -5.78
C HIS A 126 -27.55 11.80 -4.46
N ILE A 127 -28.44 11.48 -3.53
CA ILE A 127 -28.62 12.24 -2.27
C ILE A 127 -27.34 12.27 -1.41
N PRO A 128 -26.63 11.14 -1.18
CA PRO A 128 -25.45 11.11 -0.31
C PRO A 128 -24.27 11.94 -0.84
N THR A 129 -24.06 11.96 -2.17
CA THR A 129 -22.90 12.64 -2.78
C THR A 129 -23.25 13.96 -3.43
N GLY A 130 -24.55 14.27 -3.60
CA GLY A 130 -25.01 15.47 -4.28
C GLY A 130 -24.77 15.49 -5.80
N ILE A 131 -24.35 14.37 -6.40
CA ILE A 131 -24.09 14.29 -7.84
C ILE A 131 -25.39 14.34 -8.60
N VAL A 132 -25.43 15.22 -9.61
CA VAL A 132 -26.57 15.38 -10.51
C VAL A 132 -26.18 14.97 -11.91
N VAL A 133 -26.95 14.08 -12.51
CA VAL A 133 -26.83 13.67 -13.91
C VAL A 133 -28.17 13.86 -14.62
N SER A 134 -28.14 14.18 -15.91
CA SER A 134 -29.36 14.34 -16.70
C SER A 134 -29.16 13.79 -18.11
N SER A 135 -30.21 13.18 -18.65
CA SER A 135 -30.25 12.70 -20.03
C SER A 135 -31.58 13.15 -20.70
N GLN A 136 -31.44 13.62 -21.93
CA GLN A 136 -32.55 14.02 -22.79
C GLN A 136 -32.36 13.55 -24.25
N VAL A 137 -31.40 12.63 -24.46
CA VAL A 137 -30.96 12.21 -25.80
C VAL A 137 -32.02 11.37 -26.49
N GLU A 138 -32.69 10.52 -25.72
CA GLU A 138 -33.63 9.56 -26.25
C GLU A 138 -35.09 10.08 -26.14
N ARG A 139 -35.93 9.55 -27.04
CA ARG A 139 -37.39 9.86 -27.02
C ARG A 139 -38.12 9.09 -25.91
N SER A 140 -37.54 8.02 -25.41
CA SER A 140 -38.08 7.18 -24.36
C SER A 140 -37.59 7.61 -23.00
N HIS A 141 -38.51 7.85 -22.09
CA HIS A 141 -38.21 8.14 -20.67
C HIS A 141 -37.38 7.00 -20.04
N PHE A 142 -37.71 5.72 -20.33
CA PHE A 142 -36.99 4.58 -19.76
C PHE A 142 -35.54 4.51 -20.23
N GLN A 143 -35.27 4.80 -21.50
CA GLN A 143 -33.91 4.84 -22.04
C GLN A 143 -33.10 5.97 -21.43
N ASN A 144 -33.70 7.16 -21.26
CA ASN A 144 -33.04 8.27 -20.58
C ASN A 144 -32.77 7.98 -19.10
N LEU A 145 -33.67 7.26 -18.42
CA LEU A 145 -33.47 6.83 -17.04
C LEU A 145 -32.30 5.84 -16.94
N GLU A 146 -32.23 4.88 -17.82
CA GLU A 146 -31.13 3.91 -17.84
C GLU A 146 -29.79 4.56 -18.17
N ASN A 147 -29.77 5.47 -19.14
CA ASN A 147 -28.60 6.29 -19.45
C ASN A 147 -28.15 7.11 -18.23
N CYS A 148 -29.07 7.73 -17.51
CA CYS A 148 -28.75 8.47 -16.28
C CYS A 148 -28.22 7.54 -15.20
N LYS A 149 -28.78 6.35 -14.99
CA LYS A 149 -28.26 5.37 -14.02
C LYS A 149 -26.83 4.94 -14.39
N ASN A 150 -26.54 4.70 -15.65
CA ASN A 150 -25.20 4.34 -16.11
C ASN A 150 -24.20 5.51 -15.96
N MET A 151 -24.61 6.74 -16.28
CA MET A 151 -23.80 7.94 -16.06
C MET A 151 -23.51 8.15 -14.57
N LEU A 152 -24.49 7.91 -13.70
CA LEU A 152 -24.33 8.05 -12.26
C LEU A 152 -23.35 6.99 -11.71
N ARG A 153 -23.48 5.71 -12.16
CA ARG A 153 -22.51 4.65 -11.81
C ARG A 153 -21.09 5.04 -12.22
N ALA A 154 -20.90 5.53 -13.45
CA ALA A 154 -19.59 5.95 -13.94
C ALA A 154 -18.99 7.09 -13.09
N ARG A 155 -19.82 8.08 -12.68
CA ARG A 155 -19.36 9.19 -11.82
C ARG A 155 -19.02 8.75 -10.40
N LEU A 156 -19.78 7.84 -9.84
CA LEU A 156 -19.50 7.27 -8.52
C LEU A 156 -18.23 6.40 -8.55
N ALA A 157 -18.01 5.65 -9.65
CA ALA A 157 -16.79 4.90 -9.86
C ALA A 157 -15.56 5.82 -9.89
N GLU A 158 -15.62 6.91 -10.65
CA GLU A 158 -14.55 7.92 -10.73
C GLU A 158 -14.20 8.53 -9.35
N ILE A 159 -15.20 8.83 -8.54
CA ILE A 159 -14.98 9.38 -7.20
C ILE A 159 -14.35 8.33 -6.29
N LYS A 160 -14.86 7.10 -6.32
CA LYS A 160 -14.32 5.99 -5.52
C LYS A 160 -12.88 5.69 -5.88
N GLU A 161 -12.54 5.68 -7.17
CA GLU A 161 -11.16 5.51 -7.64
C GLU A 161 -10.26 6.65 -7.13
N ARG A 162 -10.72 7.89 -7.17
CA ARG A 162 -9.96 9.04 -6.65
C ARG A 162 -9.74 8.93 -5.14
N GLU A 163 -10.77 8.61 -4.36
CA GLU A 163 -10.64 8.38 -2.92
C GLU A 163 -9.69 7.22 -2.61
N HIS A 164 -9.70 6.18 -3.45
CA HIS A 164 -8.79 5.07 -3.35
C HIS A 164 -7.33 5.50 -3.58
N LEU A 165 -7.08 6.28 -4.63
CA LEU A 165 -5.75 6.84 -4.92
C LEU A 165 -5.26 7.79 -3.81
N GLU A 166 -6.15 8.61 -3.24
CA GLU A 166 -5.84 9.47 -2.10
C GLU A 166 -5.48 8.63 -0.86
N LYS A 167 -6.26 7.59 -0.55
CA LYS A 167 -5.93 6.65 0.54
C LYS A 167 -4.59 5.95 0.34
N ILE A 168 -4.28 5.50 -0.88
CA ILE A 168 -2.98 4.91 -1.21
C ILE A 168 -1.87 5.94 -0.99
N SER A 169 -2.06 7.18 -1.44
CA SER A 169 -1.11 8.27 -1.25
C SER A 169 -0.86 8.56 0.23
N ASP A 170 -1.91 8.59 1.05
CA ASP A 170 -1.82 8.80 2.48
C ASP A 170 -1.11 7.63 3.19
N ILE A 171 -1.36 6.40 2.74
CA ILE A 171 -0.71 5.18 3.27
C ILE A 171 0.78 5.13 2.87
N LYS A 172 1.11 5.51 1.63
CA LYS A 172 2.50 5.60 1.17
C LYS A 172 3.31 6.60 1.98
N GLY A 173 2.66 7.62 2.51
CA GLY A 173 3.32 8.71 3.22
C GLY A 173 4.27 9.50 2.33
N VAL A 174 5.09 10.34 2.95
CA VAL A 174 6.14 11.07 2.24
C VAL A 174 7.20 10.05 1.84
N GLN A 175 7.29 9.75 0.55
CA GLN A 175 8.40 8.99 -0.01
C GLN A 175 9.69 9.73 0.35
N LEU A 176 10.44 9.22 1.33
CA LEU A 176 11.71 9.81 1.72
C LEU A 176 12.64 9.76 0.52
N LYS A 177 13.06 10.93 0.05
CA LYS A 177 14.12 11.02 -0.96
C LYS A 177 15.31 10.22 -0.48
N ILE A 178 15.95 9.51 -1.40
CA ILE A 178 17.13 8.69 -1.14
C ILE A 178 18.29 9.65 -0.88
N GLU A 179 18.40 10.09 0.37
CA GLU A 179 19.49 10.92 0.86
C GLU A 179 20.26 10.14 1.92
N TRP A 180 21.54 10.46 2.07
CA TRP A 180 22.38 9.97 3.16
C TRP A 180 21.73 10.37 4.49
N GLY A 181 21.11 9.43 5.19
CA GLY A 181 20.39 9.68 6.44
C GLY A 181 18.94 9.19 6.46
N SER A 182 18.36 8.85 5.30
CA SER A 182 16.99 8.31 5.21
C SER A 182 16.88 6.79 5.32
N GLN A 183 18.03 6.08 5.47
CA GLN A 183 18.02 4.64 5.67
C GLN A 183 17.37 4.24 7.01
N ILE A 184 16.45 3.28 6.96
CA ILE A 184 15.83 2.74 8.16
C ILE A 184 16.72 1.72 8.85
N ARG A 185 17.46 0.91 8.08
CA ARG A 185 18.33 -0.14 8.60
C ARG A 185 19.61 -0.28 7.79
N SER A 186 20.71 -0.52 8.49
CA SER A 186 22.02 -0.82 7.90
C SER A 186 22.44 -2.24 8.22
N TYR A 187 22.97 -2.94 7.22
CA TYR A 187 23.50 -4.28 7.28
C TYR A 187 24.98 -4.23 6.93
N VAL A 188 25.83 -4.43 7.93
CA VAL A 188 27.29 -4.35 7.80
C VAL A 188 27.86 -5.76 7.90
N PHE A 189 28.56 -6.21 6.86
CA PHE A 189 29.22 -7.51 6.84
C PHE A 189 30.73 -7.41 7.09
N MET A 190 31.32 -6.22 6.89
CA MET A 190 32.73 -5.96 7.08
C MET A 190 32.97 -4.50 7.50
N PRO A 191 33.90 -4.20 8.43
CA PRO A 191 34.87 -5.09 9.10
C PRO A 191 34.29 -5.87 10.28
N TYR A 192 33.07 -5.60 10.68
CA TYR A 192 32.32 -6.31 11.72
C TYR A 192 30.93 -6.66 11.19
N THR A 193 30.26 -7.62 11.81
CA THR A 193 28.91 -8.03 11.44
C THR A 193 27.90 -7.34 12.35
N LEU A 194 26.99 -6.55 11.76
CA LEU A 194 25.97 -5.83 12.51
C LEU A 194 24.78 -5.45 11.62
N ALA A 195 23.58 -5.79 12.04
CA ALA A 195 22.36 -5.19 11.54
C ALA A 195 21.84 -4.17 12.56
N LYS A 196 21.62 -2.90 12.16
CA LYS A 196 21.17 -1.82 13.04
C LYS A 196 20.01 -1.07 12.44
N ASP A 197 18.91 -0.98 13.19
CA ASP A 197 17.80 -0.08 12.86
C ASP A 197 18.04 1.31 13.45
N HIS A 198 18.09 2.32 12.59
CA HIS A 198 18.38 3.71 12.99
C HIS A 198 17.21 4.39 13.70
N ARG A 199 15.99 3.90 13.51
CA ARG A 199 14.77 4.47 14.09
C ARG A 199 14.59 4.05 15.55
N THR A 200 14.89 2.79 15.85
CA THR A 200 14.70 2.20 17.19
C THR A 200 15.98 2.11 17.98
N GLY A 201 17.14 2.07 17.30
CA GLY A 201 18.44 1.78 17.89
C GLY A 201 18.67 0.30 18.17
N PHE A 202 17.76 -0.59 17.78
CA PHE A 202 17.91 -2.03 17.94
C PHE A 202 19.03 -2.56 17.04
N GLU A 203 19.87 -3.43 17.60
CA GLU A 203 21.04 -4.02 16.92
C GLU A 203 21.06 -5.53 17.07
N ASN A 204 21.47 -6.24 15.99
CA ASN A 204 21.70 -7.66 16.00
C ASN A 204 23.05 -7.97 15.32
N GLY A 205 23.99 -8.57 16.07
CA GLY A 205 25.31 -8.93 15.55
C GLY A 205 25.31 -10.20 14.68
N ASN A 206 24.27 -11.05 14.81
CA ASN A 206 24.14 -12.25 13.99
C ASN A 206 23.45 -11.93 12.65
N ILE A 207 24.20 -11.30 11.74
CA ILE A 207 23.67 -10.87 10.45
C ILE A 207 23.19 -12.04 9.59
N GLN A 208 23.80 -13.23 9.75
CA GLN A 208 23.37 -14.40 8.99
C GLN A 208 21.95 -14.83 9.39
N ALA A 209 21.65 -14.87 10.69
CA ALA A 209 20.30 -15.17 11.15
C ALA A 209 19.29 -14.14 10.64
N VAL A 210 19.65 -12.85 10.62
CA VAL A 210 18.82 -11.78 10.07
C VAL A 210 18.53 -12.03 8.58
N MET A 211 19.56 -12.35 7.79
CA MET A 211 19.40 -12.66 6.36
C MET A 211 18.60 -13.94 6.10
N ASP A 212 18.57 -14.84 7.08
CA ASP A 212 17.75 -16.05 7.06
C ASP A 212 16.32 -15.81 7.63
N GLY A 213 15.91 -14.55 7.80
CA GLY A 213 14.54 -14.14 8.16
C GLY A 213 14.29 -13.93 9.65
N ASP A 214 15.34 -13.84 10.51
CA ASP A 214 15.17 -13.47 11.92
C ASP A 214 15.13 -11.94 12.09
N ILE A 215 14.00 -11.33 11.68
CA ILE A 215 13.81 -9.89 11.74
C ILE A 215 12.78 -9.45 12.80
N ASP A 216 12.22 -10.39 13.56
CA ASP A 216 11.18 -10.10 14.56
C ASP A 216 11.64 -9.14 15.65
N GLY A 217 12.92 -9.18 16.03
CA GLY A 217 13.49 -8.24 16.99
C GLY A 217 13.38 -6.77 16.53
N PHE A 218 13.63 -6.53 15.25
CA PHE A 218 13.48 -5.19 14.64
C PHE A 218 12.03 -4.74 14.56
N ILE A 219 11.15 -5.65 14.11
CA ILE A 219 9.71 -5.41 14.01
C ILE A 219 9.11 -5.06 15.37
N ASN A 220 9.40 -5.87 16.39
CA ASN A 220 8.90 -5.67 17.74
C ASN A 220 9.43 -4.39 18.38
N ALA A 221 10.71 -4.07 18.19
CA ALA A 221 11.29 -2.82 18.68
C ALA A 221 10.62 -1.58 18.05
N TYR A 222 10.32 -1.64 16.75
CA TYR A 222 9.61 -0.57 16.07
C TYR A 222 8.17 -0.42 16.56
N LEU A 223 7.42 -1.51 16.64
CA LEU A 223 6.02 -1.51 17.10
C LEU A 223 5.90 -1.02 18.55
N SER A 224 6.78 -1.46 19.45
CA SER A 224 6.80 -1.03 20.85
C SER A 224 7.04 0.47 20.98
N LYS A 225 7.96 1.02 20.19
CA LYS A 225 8.23 2.46 20.17
C LYS A 225 7.03 3.28 19.70
N HIS A 226 6.34 2.81 18.67
CA HIS A 226 5.16 3.48 18.14
C HIS A 226 3.95 3.39 19.08
N LEU A 227 3.76 2.28 19.79
CA LEU A 227 2.72 2.17 20.81
C LEU A 227 2.96 3.16 21.96
N ALA A 228 4.20 3.25 22.46
CA ALA A 228 4.56 4.19 23.51
C ALA A 228 4.32 5.67 23.12
N VAL A 229 4.61 6.04 21.87
CA VAL A 229 4.37 7.41 21.37
C VAL A 229 2.87 7.73 21.28
N ASN A 230 2.06 6.77 20.85
CA ASN A 230 0.60 6.95 20.75
C ASN A 230 -0.07 7.06 22.13
N ASP A 231 0.43 6.38 23.14
CA ASP A 231 -0.08 6.49 24.52
C ASP A 231 0.25 7.84 25.14
N VAL A 232 1.44 8.37 24.90
CA VAL A 232 1.84 9.71 25.33
C VAL A 232 1.02 10.79 24.63
N SER A 233 0.74 10.66 23.35
CA SER A 233 -0.06 11.63 22.59
C SER A 233 -1.55 11.62 22.97
N ARG A 234 -2.04 10.54 23.57
CA ARG A 234 -3.41 10.42 24.08
C ARG A 234 -3.58 10.86 25.55
N GLY A 235 -2.53 11.36 26.20
CA GLY A 235 -2.60 11.92 27.54
C GLY A 235 -2.86 10.90 28.66
N MET A 236 -2.61 9.61 28.41
CA MET A 236 -2.71 8.56 29.42
C MET A 236 -1.41 8.46 30.22
N THR A 237 -1.20 9.37 31.15
CA THR A 237 -0.29 9.15 32.28
C THR A 237 -1.05 8.35 33.34
N SER A 238 -0.99 7.04 33.24
CA SER A 238 -1.34 6.16 34.38
C SER A 238 -0.65 4.83 34.25
N ALA A 239 0.20 4.55 35.22
CA ALA A 239 0.77 3.25 35.44
C ALA A 239 -0.37 2.27 35.84
N ALA A 240 -0.92 1.55 34.90
CA ALA A 240 -1.86 0.48 35.14
C ALA A 240 -1.48 -0.74 34.31
N SER A 241 -0.99 -1.73 35.04
CA SER A 241 -0.80 -3.15 34.77
C SER A 241 -1.15 -3.70 33.36
N LEU A 242 -0.13 -4.27 32.74
CA LEU A 242 -0.13 -5.08 31.52
C LEU A 242 -0.86 -6.43 31.61
N SER A 243 -1.90 -6.57 32.42
CA SER A 243 -2.52 -7.89 32.67
C SER A 243 -3.95 -8.09 32.14
N SER A 244 -4.50 -7.19 31.30
CA SER A 244 -5.89 -7.37 30.84
C SER A 244 -6.20 -6.86 29.43
N ILE A 245 -5.32 -7.10 28.46
CA ILE A 245 -5.72 -6.93 27.05
C ILE A 245 -6.07 -8.31 26.51
N ARG A 246 -7.35 -8.66 26.60
CA ARG A 246 -7.92 -9.75 25.80
C ARG A 246 -8.06 -9.26 24.36
N PRO A 247 -7.61 -10.02 23.36
CA PRO A 247 -7.83 -9.69 21.96
C PRO A 247 -9.28 -10.07 21.60
N SER A 248 -10.17 -9.09 21.58
CA SER A 248 -11.49 -9.25 20.99
C SER A 248 -11.67 -8.21 19.89
N ILE A 249 -11.13 -8.48 18.71
CA ILE A 249 -11.61 -7.99 17.42
C ILE A 249 -11.09 -8.96 16.38
N THR A 250 -11.89 -9.97 16.09
CA THR A 250 -11.74 -10.85 14.94
C THR A 250 -12.25 -10.07 13.72
N ARG A 251 -11.43 -9.24 13.11
CA ARG A 251 -11.61 -8.83 11.73
C ARG A 251 -10.53 -9.52 10.93
N ARG A 252 -10.96 -10.51 10.14
CA ARG A 252 -10.12 -11.11 9.08
C ARG A 252 -9.87 -10.02 8.04
N TYR A 253 -8.73 -9.39 8.12
CA TYR A 253 -8.18 -8.63 7.01
C TYR A 253 -7.26 -9.59 6.25
N ALA A 254 -7.69 -10.04 5.10
CA ALA A 254 -6.77 -10.56 4.10
C ALA A 254 -5.88 -9.39 3.68
N CYS A 255 -4.64 -9.38 4.10
CA CYS A 255 -3.67 -8.35 3.72
C CYS A 255 -2.77 -8.94 2.64
N GLY A 256 -3.01 -8.55 1.38
CA GLY A 256 -2.00 -8.63 0.36
C GLY A 256 -1.01 -7.49 0.53
N CYS A 257 0.25 -7.79 0.73
CA CYS A 257 1.31 -6.79 0.76
C CYS A 257 2.02 -6.80 -0.59
N GLY A 258 1.89 -5.74 -1.38
CA GLY A 258 2.69 -5.53 -2.57
C GLY A 258 4.07 -5.00 -2.18
N TRP A 259 5.14 -5.65 -2.64
CA TRP A 259 6.52 -5.26 -2.42
C TRP A 259 7.13 -4.79 -3.73
N VAL A 260 7.67 -3.59 -3.74
CA VAL A 260 8.49 -3.10 -4.85
C VAL A 260 9.90 -2.85 -4.32
N CYS A 261 10.84 -3.73 -4.67
CA CYS A 261 12.26 -3.50 -4.46
C CYS A 261 12.87 -2.91 -5.71
N THR A 262 13.31 -1.66 -5.67
CA THR A 262 14.05 -1.04 -6.76
C THR A 262 15.51 -0.81 -6.34
N PRO A 263 16.48 -1.26 -7.13
CA PRO A 263 17.87 -0.95 -6.89
C PRO A 263 18.16 0.52 -7.23
N LEU A 264 18.98 1.12 -6.42
CA LEU A 264 19.37 2.51 -6.55
C LEU A 264 20.84 2.57 -6.95
N SER A 265 21.09 3.10 -8.15
CA SER A 265 22.44 3.41 -8.60
C SER A 265 22.96 4.61 -7.81
N PRO A 266 24.17 4.59 -7.25
CA PRO A 266 24.77 5.79 -6.69
C PRO A 266 24.98 6.79 -7.83
N ALA A 267 24.40 7.98 -7.70
CA ALA A 267 24.77 9.10 -8.53
C ALA A 267 26.27 9.36 -8.34
N ALA A 268 26.96 9.54 -9.48
CA ALA A 268 28.37 9.81 -9.58
C ALA A 268 28.77 11.09 -8.84
#